data_acebc6e9e126a8790e3ea03c99c155e1
#
_entry.id   acebc6e9e126a8790e3ea03c99c155e1
#
_cell.length_a   1.000
_cell.length_b   1.000
_cell.length_c   1.000
_cell.angle_alpha   90.00
_cell.angle_beta   90.00
_cell.angle_gamma   90.00
#
_symmetry.space_group_name_H-M   'P 1'
#
loop_
_entity.id
_entity.type
_entity.pdbx_description
1 polymer ?
#
loop_
_entity_poly.entity_id
_entity_poly.type
_entity_poly.pdbx_seq_one_letter_code
_entity_poly.pdbx_strand_id
1 'polypeptide(L)'
;MLIRSIPRWLWVLLSLTLSGSVWAVSLGNLSILSKAEQALDARIALLIPADEVAQLNTLEVHIGSQASYDRLGILRPNIEALPRIWIAKDAAQRPAFIRLQYLQPTALDESIFRDVVIELQWATGKLTRVYTLINPTQVKREVQFGENLSLIATELADDFPGIKASQVMLALYRTNPKAF
;
A
#
# COMPACT_ATOMS: atom_id res chain seq x y z
N MET A 1 -16.74 -55.41 -23.15
CA MET A 1 -16.72 -53.97 -22.77
C MET A 1 -15.30 -53.64 -22.30
N LEU A 2 -14.47 -53.14 -23.22
CA LEU A 2 -13.01 -52.92 -22.96
C LEU A 2 -12.81 -51.51 -22.42
N ILE A 3 -12.60 -51.41 -21.13
CA ILE A 3 -12.15 -50.17 -20.49
C ILE A 3 -10.65 -50.03 -20.83
N ARG A 4 -10.35 -49.24 -21.87
CA ARG A 4 -8.97 -48.87 -22.22
C ARG A 4 -8.44 -47.99 -21.09
N SER A 5 -7.47 -48.54 -20.35
CA SER A 5 -6.76 -47.76 -19.33
C SER A 5 -6.07 -46.55 -19.95
N ILE A 6 -6.46 -45.37 -19.54
CA ILE A 6 -5.85 -44.10 -19.95
C ILE A 6 -4.43 -44.13 -19.41
N PRO A 7 -3.37 -44.00 -20.24
CA PRO A 7 -2.00 -44.08 -19.80
C PRO A 7 -1.68 -42.92 -18.84
N ARG A 8 -1.02 -43.22 -17.75
CA ARG A 8 -0.67 -42.30 -16.65
C ARG A 8 0.03 -41.00 -17.09
N TRP A 9 0.76 -41.04 -18.20
CA TRP A 9 1.43 -39.86 -18.76
C TRP A 9 0.44 -38.82 -19.33
N LEU A 10 -0.78 -39.20 -19.71
CA LEU A 10 -1.81 -38.27 -20.16
C LEU A 10 -2.32 -37.36 -19.00
N TRP A 11 -2.33 -37.88 -17.78
CA TRP A 11 -2.67 -37.08 -16.58
C TRP A 11 -1.60 -36.06 -16.24
N VAL A 12 -0.33 -36.38 -16.49
CA VAL A 12 0.81 -35.46 -16.29
C VAL A 12 0.78 -34.31 -17.33
N LEU A 13 0.42 -34.61 -18.58
CA LEU A 13 0.26 -33.59 -19.63
C LEU A 13 -0.94 -32.69 -19.36
N LEU A 14 -2.03 -33.19 -18.81
CA LEU A 14 -3.22 -32.41 -18.48
C LEU A 14 -2.96 -31.46 -17.29
N SER A 15 -2.11 -31.82 -16.35
CA SER A 15 -1.75 -30.96 -15.22
C SER A 15 -0.81 -29.78 -15.61
N LEU A 16 -0.03 -29.90 -16.68
CA LEU A 16 0.86 -28.82 -17.15
C LEU A 16 0.14 -27.69 -17.89
N THR A 17 -1.07 -27.91 -18.37
CA THR A 17 -1.79 -26.89 -19.16
C THR A 17 -2.62 -25.92 -18.31
N LEU A 18 -2.73 -26.13 -16.98
CA LEU A 18 -3.49 -25.27 -16.09
C LEU A 18 -2.67 -24.13 -15.44
N SER A 19 -1.43 -23.92 -15.87
CA SER A 19 -0.65 -22.76 -15.43
C SER A 19 -1.12 -21.47 -16.13
N GLY A 20 -2.39 -21.14 -15.99
CA GLY A 20 -2.89 -19.81 -16.36
C GLY A 20 -2.21 -18.77 -15.50
N SER A 21 -1.55 -17.77 -16.10
CA SER A 21 -1.04 -16.60 -15.38
C SER A 21 -2.22 -15.92 -14.72
N VAL A 22 -2.35 -16.09 -13.40
CA VAL A 22 -3.34 -15.34 -12.62
C VAL A 22 -2.84 -13.91 -12.54
N TRP A 23 -3.26 -13.09 -13.47
CA TRP A 23 -3.07 -11.66 -13.42
C TRP A 23 -4.17 -11.11 -12.51
N ALA A 24 -3.80 -10.49 -11.42
CA ALA A 24 -4.73 -9.93 -10.46
C ALA A 24 -4.55 -8.42 -10.36
N VAL A 25 -5.63 -7.70 -10.11
CA VAL A 25 -5.58 -6.29 -9.72
C VAL A 25 -4.63 -6.14 -8.54
N SER A 26 -3.68 -5.23 -8.62
CA SER A 26 -2.71 -5.01 -7.58
C SER A 26 -2.48 -3.54 -7.26
N LEU A 27 -2.10 -3.28 -6.02
CA LEU A 27 -1.72 -1.95 -5.54
C LEU A 27 -0.20 -1.83 -5.53
N GLY A 28 0.31 -0.79 -6.19
CA GLY A 28 1.72 -0.47 -6.24
C GLY A 28 2.20 0.33 -5.03
N ASN A 29 3.27 1.06 -5.21
CA ASN A 29 3.86 1.88 -4.16
C ASN A 29 3.06 3.17 -3.95
N LEU A 30 3.05 3.62 -2.69
CA LEU A 30 2.56 4.95 -2.32
C LEU A 30 3.64 5.98 -2.65
N SER A 31 3.22 7.09 -3.27
CA SER A 31 4.07 8.24 -3.57
C SER A 31 3.44 9.50 -2.97
N ILE A 32 4.18 10.23 -2.16
CA ILE A 32 3.75 11.49 -1.55
C ILE A 32 3.92 12.60 -2.59
N LEU A 33 2.89 13.41 -2.78
CA LEU A 33 2.85 14.53 -3.73
C LEU A 33 2.97 15.89 -3.03
N SER A 34 2.51 15.98 -1.78
CA SER A 34 2.58 17.19 -0.97
C SER A 34 4.00 17.48 -0.53
N LYS A 35 4.30 18.77 -0.35
CA LYS A 35 5.54 19.23 0.30
C LYS A 35 5.41 19.11 1.82
N ALA A 36 6.55 19.15 2.51
CA ALA A 36 6.56 19.32 3.96
C ALA A 36 5.72 20.56 4.36
N GLU A 37 5.02 20.46 5.50
CA GLU A 37 4.14 21.51 6.03
C GLU A 37 2.79 21.69 5.31
N GLN A 38 2.53 20.94 4.25
CA GLN A 38 1.23 20.90 3.59
C GLN A 38 0.42 19.69 4.07
N ALA A 39 -0.89 19.76 3.93
CA ALA A 39 -1.74 18.60 4.12
C ALA A 39 -1.27 17.46 3.23
N LEU A 40 -1.16 16.25 3.79
CA LEU A 40 -0.66 15.10 3.06
C LEU A 40 -1.56 14.83 1.85
N ASP A 41 -0.93 14.77 0.70
CA ASP A 41 -1.52 14.34 -0.55
C ASP A 41 -0.61 13.25 -1.14
N ALA A 42 -1.18 12.08 -1.36
CA ALA A 42 -0.45 10.92 -1.86
C ALA A 42 -1.23 10.18 -2.94
N ARG A 43 -0.49 9.44 -3.74
CA ARG A 43 -1.07 8.53 -4.73
C ARG A 43 -0.50 7.13 -4.58
N ILE A 44 -1.33 6.14 -4.88
CA ILE A 44 -0.94 4.74 -4.94
C ILE A 44 -1.20 4.26 -6.36
N ALA A 45 -0.19 3.69 -7.00
CA ALA A 45 -0.33 3.15 -8.33
C ALA A 45 -1.32 1.98 -8.32
N LEU A 46 -2.23 1.95 -9.29
CA LEU A 46 -3.19 0.88 -9.48
C LEU A 46 -2.80 0.12 -10.75
N LEU A 47 -2.47 -1.14 -10.58
CA LEU A 47 -2.06 -2.02 -11.66
C LEU A 47 -3.22 -2.94 -12.00
N ILE A 48 -3.77 -2.78 -13.19
CA ILE A 48 -4.95 -3.48 -13.66
C ILE A 48 -4.57 -4.25 -14.92
N PRO A 49 -4.73 -5.57 -14.92
CA PRO A 49 -4.53 -6.38 -16.12
C PRO A 49 -5.54 -6.04 -17.22
N ALA A 50 -5.12 -6.19 -18.47
CA ALA A 50 -5.96 -5.81 -19.61
C ALA A 50 -7.25 -6.62 -19.74
N ASP A 51 -7.25 -7.85 -19.25
CA ASP A 51 -8.39 -8.78 -19.25
C ASP A 51 -9.41 -8.45 -18.15
N GLU A 52 -9.03 -7.72 -17.10
CA GLU A 52 -9.94 -7.31 -16.03
C GLU A 52 -10.56 -5.90 -16.24
N VAL A 53 -10.16 -5.18 -17.27
CA VAL A 53 -10.65 -3.81 -17.55
C VAL A 53 -12.18 -3.72 -17.64
N ALA A 54 -12.85 -4.75 -18.13
CA ALA A 54 -14.31 -4.79 -18.21
C ALA A 54 -15.02 -4.79 -16.84
N GLN A 55 -14.35 -5.23 -15.78
CA GLN A 55 -14.91 -5.31 -14.41
C GLN A 55 -14.65 -4.06 -13.57
N LEU A 56 -13.89 -3.09 -14.11
CA LEU A 56 -13.47 -1.89 -13.40
C LEU A 56 -14.59 -0.91 -13.07
N ASN A 57 -15.75 -1.06 -13.69
CA ASN A 57 -16.93 -0.24 -13.36
C ASN A 57 -17.45 -0.51 -11.93
N THR A 58 -17.04 -1.64 -11.33
CA THR A 58 -17.41 -2.04 -9.97
C THR A 58 -16.27 -1.80 -8.97
N LEU A 59 -15.17 -1.17 -9.40
CA LEU A 59 -14.01 -0.97 -8.55
C LEU A 59 -14.30 0.12 -7.51
N GLU A 60 -14.23 -0.27 -6.25
CA GLU A 60 -14.42 0.61 -5.09
C GLU A 60 -13.20 0.58 -4.19
N VAL A 61 -12.86 1.72 -3.60
CA VAL A 61 -11.77 1.85 -2.66
C VAL A 61 -12.27 2.43 -1.34
N HIS A 62 -11.85 1.82 -0.23
CA HIS A 62 -12.24 2.23 1.12
C HIS A 62 -11.03 2.19 2.05
N ILE A 63 -11.09 2.99 3.11
CA ILE A 63 -10.23 2.79 4.28
C ILE A 63 -10.74 1.56 5.02
N GLY A 64 -9.83 0.71 5.47
CA GLY A 64 -10.14 -0.54 6.16
C GLY A 64 -11.12 -0.36 7.32
N SER A 65 -12.00 -1.33 7.49
CA SER A 65 -12.90 -1.41 8.62
C SER A 65 -12.14 -1.66 9.93
N GLN A 66 -12.76 -1.41 11.10
CA GLN A 66 -12.17 -1.78 12.39
C GLN A 66 -11.72 -3.25 12.40
N ALA A 67 -12.57 -4.16 11.92
CA ALA A 67 -12.25 -5.59 11.85
C ALA A 67 -11.02 -5.90 10.97
N SER A 68 -10.76 -5.10 9.94
CA SER A 68 -9.58 -5.27 9.09
C SER A 68 -8.32 -4.81 9.80
N TYR A 69 -8.38 -3.72 10.55
CA TYR A 69 -7.28 -3.25 11.38
C TYR A 69 -6.97 -4.26 12.49
N ASP A 70 -7.99 -4.76 13.21
CA ASP A 70 -7.85 -5.74 14.30
C ASP A 70 -7.20 -7.03 13.80
N ARG A 71 -7.62 -7.52 12.63
CA ARG A 71 -7.05 -8.73 12.01
C ARG A 71 -5.57 -8.58 11.69
N LEU A 72 -5.13 -7.37 11.35
CA LEU A 72 -3.75 -7.05 11.03
C LEU A 72 -2.92 -6.70 12.27
N GLY A 73 -3.55 -6.59 13.46
CA GLY A 73 -2.89 -6.17 14.68
C GLY A 73 -2.44 -4.71 14.67
N ILE A 74 -3.14 -3.86 13.92
CA ILE A 74 -2.82 -2.44 13.73
C ILE A 74 -3.90 -1.59 14.42
N LEU A 75 -3.50 -0.56 15.16
CA LEU A 75 -4.44 0.37 15.75
C LEU A 75 -5.10 1.23 14.66
N ARG A 76 -6.43 1.23 14.62
CA ARG A 76 -7.18 2.07 13.68
C ARG A 76 -7.17 3.52 14.15
N PRO A 77 -6.75 4.48 13.32
CA PRO A 77 -6.86 5.90 13.64
C PRO A 77 -8.31 6.33 13.86
N ASN A 78 -8.54 7.37 14.66
CA ASN A 78 -9.86 7.98 14.81
C ASN A 78 -10.42 8.41 13.45
N ILE A 79 -11.74 8.42 13.31
CA ILE A 79 -12.44 8.71 12.04
C ILE A 79 -12.04 10.09 11.51
N GLU A 80 -11.89 11.08 12.38
CA GLU A 80 -11.48 12.45 12.02
C GLU A 80 -10.04 12.53 11.49
N ALA A 81 -9.21 11.55 11.87
CA ALA A 81 -7.84 11.42 11.44
C ALA A 81 -7.66 10.47 10.23
N LEU A 82 -8.75 10.05 9.58
CA LEU A 82 -8.68 9.25 8.38
C LEU A 82 -8.59 10.14 7.13
N PRO A 83 -7.77 9.76 6.14
CA PRO A 83 -7.71 10.48 4.89
C PRO A 83 -8.98 10.26 4.04
N ARG A 84 -9.27 11.20 3.18
CA ARG A 84 -10.16 10.96 2.04
C ARG A 84 -9.45 10.07 1.04
N ILE A 85 -10.19 9.12 0.47
CA ILE A 85 -9.65 8.17 -0.51
C ILE A 85 -10.61 8.05 -1.69
N TRP A 86 -10.06 8.03 -2.90
CA TRP A 86 -10.86 7.81 -4.12
C TRP A 86 -9.99 7.27 -5.25
N ILE A 87 -10.63 6.67 -6.23
CA ILE A 87 -9.99 6.23 -7.47
C ILE A 87 -9.95 7.41 -8.44
N ALA A 88 -8.76 7.81 -8.83
CA ALA A 88 -8.55 8.81 -9.88
C ALA A 88 -8.43 8.11 -11.25
N LYS A 89 -9.06 8.72 -12.25
CA LYS A 89 -9.11 8.21 -13.61
C LYS A 89 -8.11 8.96 -14.50
N ASP A 90 -7.64 8.30 -15.53
CA ASP A 90 -6.82 8.90 -16.59
C ASP A 90 -7.69 9.72 -17.58
N ALA A 91 -7.06 10.31 -18.59
CA ALA A 91 -7.75 11.08 -19.64
C ALA A 91 -8.76 10.22 -20.45
N ALA A 92 -8.59 8.91 -20.47
CA ALA A 92 -9.51 7.95 -21.11
C ALA A 92 -10.58 7.42 -20.13
N GLN A 93 -10.77 8.07 -18.96
CA GLN A 93 -11.71 7.67 -17.92
C GLN A 93 -11.48 6.29 -17.32
N ARG A 94 -10.27 5.73 -17.45
CA ARG A 94 -9.88 4.47 -16.86
C ARG A 94 -9.28 4.68 -15.46
N PRO A 95 -9.57 3.83 -14.47
CA PRO A 95 -8.91 3.87 -13.18
C PRO A 95 -7.39 3.80 -13.34
N ALA A 96 -6.67 4.79 -12.82
CA ALA A 96 -5.22 4.91 -13.01
C ALA A 96 -4.45 4.82 -11.69
N PHE A 97 -4.96 5.46 -10.64
CA PHE A 97 -4.35 5.44 -9.32
C PHE A 97 -5.37 5.75 -8.23
N ILE A 98 -5.04 5.39 -7.01
CA ILE A 98 -5.80 5.77 -5.83
C ILE A 98 -5.19 7.06 -5.27
N ARG A 99 -6.01 8.07 -5.02
CA ARG A 99 -5.64 9.31 -4.35
C ARG A 99 -6.01 9.23 -2.89
N LEU A 100 -5.11 9.70 -2.04
CA LEU A 100 -5.26 9.73 -0.60
C LEU A 100 -4.88 11.12 -0.11
N GLN A 101 -5.81 11.80 0.57
CA GLN A 101 -5.64 13.18 0.96
C GLN A 101 -6.17 13.45 2.36
N TYR A 102 -5.36 14.10 3.18
CA TYR A 102 -5.80 14.71 4.43
C TYR A 102 -6.26 16.13 4.19
N LEU A 103 -7.31 16.56 4.89
CA LEU A 103 -7.87 17.90 4.69
C LEU A 103 -7.10 18.98 5.44
N GLN A 104 -6.40 18.59 6.52
CA GLN A 104 -5.69 19.51 7.40
C GLN A 104 -4.26 19.02 7.65
N PRO A 105 -3.29 19.94 7.72
CA PRO A 105 -1.90 19.58 8.05
C PRO A 105 -1.75 18.93 9.43
N THR A 106 -2.58 19.32 10.38
CA THR A 106 -2.61 18.87 11.78
C THR A 106 -3.32 17.55 12.01
N ALA A 107 -3.99 16.98 11.00
CA ALA A 107 -4.67 15.69 11.12
C ALA A 107 -3.70 14.50 11.27
N LEU A 108 -2.42 14.72 11.03
CA LEU A 108 -1.37 13.79 11.39
C LEU A 108 -0.98 14.12 12.83
N ASP A 109 -1.66 13.49 13.78
CA ASP A 109 -1.35 13.47 15.20
C ASP A 109 0.16 13.53 15.52
N GLU A 110 0.53 13.69 16.76
CA GLU A 110 1.92 13.68 17.25
C GLU A 110 2.72 12.43 16.82
N SER A 111 2.08 11.42 16.23
CA SER A 111 2.77 10.23 15.76
C SER A 111 3.47 10.47 14.42
N ILE A 112 4.76 10.16 14.38
CA ILE A 112 5.61 10.25 13.18
C ILE A 112 5.12 9.28 12.09
N PHE A 113 4.58 8.13 12.49
CA PHE A 113 4.13 7.07 11.60
C PHE A 113 2.64 6.80 11.79
N ARG A 114 1.95 6.62 10.68
CA ARG A 114 0.55 6.22 10.69
C ARG A 114 0.29 5.15 9.64
N ASP A 115 -0.21 4.03 10.10
CA ASP A 115 -0.63 2.97 9.20
C ASP A 115 -2.06 3.21 8.71
N VAL A 116 -2.24 3.13 7.40
CA VAL A 116 -3.53 3.20 6.74
C VAL A 116 -3.78 1.90 5.99
N VAL A 117 -4.83 1.21 6.40
CA VAL A 117 -5.29 0.00 5.73
C VAL A 117 -6.19 0.42 4.57
N ILE A 118 -5.85 0.01 3.36
CA ILE A 118 -6.63 0.27 2.15
C ILE A 118 -7.25 -1.03 1.66
N GLU A 119 -8.55 -0.99 1.45
CA GLU A 119 -9.33 -2.06 0.88
C GLU A 119 -9.80 -1.66 -0.51
N LEU A 120 -9.46 -2.48 -1.49
CA LEU A 120 -9.91 -2.38 -2.86
C LEU A 120 -10.84 -3.56 -3.12
N GLN A 121 -12.03 -3.29 -3.64
CA GLN A 121 -13.04 -4.30 -3.93
C GLN A 121 -13.55 -4.13 -5.36
N TRP A 122 -13.80 -5.24 -6.02
CA TRP A 122 -14.41 -5.30 -7.36
C TRP A 122 -15.27 -6.56 -7.47
N ALA A 123 -16.00 -6.71 -8.54
CA ALA A 123 -17.02 -7.77 -8.70
C ALA A 123 -16.50 -9.20 -8.41
N THR A 124 -15.23 -9.48 -8.71
CA THR A 124 -14.64 -10.83 -8.61
C THR A 124 -13.60 -10.96 -7.51
N GLY A 125 -13.28 -9.87 -6.77
CA GLY A 125 -12.22 -9.95 -5.77
C GLY A 125 -12.16 -8.79 -4.79
N LYS A 126 -11.28 -8.98 -3.81
CA LYS A 126 -10.95 -7.97 -2.81
C LYS A 126 -9.45 -8.03 -2.50
N LEU A 127 -8.84 -6.87 -2.35
CA LEU A 127 -7.44 -6.72 -1.95
C LEU A 127 -7.35 -5.80 -0.73
N THR A 128 -6.58 -6.20 0.27
CA THR A 128 -6.28 -5.38 1.43
C THR A 128 -4.78 -5.15 1.51
N ARG A 129 -4.36 -3.90 1.68
CA ARG A 129 -2.95 -3.53 1.82
C ARG A 129 -2.76 -2.44 2.85
N VAL A 130 -1.68 -2.53 3.61
CA VAL A 130 -1.26 -1.53 4.60
C VAL A 130 -0.24 -0.60 3.97
N TYR A 131 -0.40 0.70 4.21
CA TYR A 131 0.56 1.73 3.86
C TYR A 131 0.92 2.54 5.09
N THR A 132 2.20 2.62 5.40
CA THR A 132 2.70 3.48 6.47
C THR A 132 2.96 4.87 5.90
N LEU A 133 2.25 5.84 6.44
CA LEU A 133 2.44 7.26 6.15
C LEU A 133 3.43 7.83 7.17
N ILE A 134 4.30 8.71 6.69
CA ILE A 134 5.26 9.41 7.55
C ILE A 134 4.92 10.88 7.54
N ASN A 135 4.89 11.46 8.73
CA ASN A 135 4.76 12.90 8.88
C ASN A 135 6.14 13.56 8.76
N PRO A 136 6.47 14.18 7.61
CA PRO A 136 7.80 14.74 7.40
C PRO A 136 8.08 15.97 8.29
N THR A 137 7.04 16.58 8.89
CA THR A 137 7.22 17.77 9.74
C THR A 137 7.79 17.46 11.13
N GLN A 138 7.69 16.21 11.57
CA GLN A 138 8.16 15.82 12.91
C GLN A 138 9.55 15.18 12.92
N VAL A 139 10.12 14.84 11.77
CA VAL A 139 11.44 14.23 11.67
C VAL A 139 12.43 15.21 11.05
N LYS A 140 12.66 16.36 11.70
CA LYS A 140 13.80 17.20 11.38
C LYS A 140 14.91 16.88 12.39
N ARG A 141 15.86 16.07 11.98
CA ARG A 141 17.08 15.80 12.73
C ARG A 141 18.28 16.21 11.88
N GLU A 142 19.19 16.93 12.46
CA GLU A 142 20.48 17.20 11.86
C GLU A 142 21.36 15.95 11.99
N VAL A 143 21.83 15.45 10.85
CA VAL A 143 22.70 14.26 10.81
C VAL A 143 24.09 14.65 11.30
N GLN A 144 24.59 13.97 12.32
CA GLN A 144 25.90 14.22 12.91
C GLN A 144 26.99 13.49 12.11
N PHE A 145 28.22 14.00 12.20
CA PHE A 145 29.36 13.37 11.56
C PHE A 145 29.55 11.93 12.06
N GLY A 146 29.60 10.96 11.15
CA GLY A 146 29.74 9.53 11.46
C GLY A 146 28.43 8.77 11.60
N GLU A 147 27.29 9.44 11.58
CA GLU A 147 25.99 8.77 11.53
C GLU A 147 25.69 8.25 10.11
N ASN A 148 25.00 7.13 10.05
CA ASN A 148 24.49 6.57 8.82
C ASN A 148 22.99 6.30 8.93
N LEU A 149 22.34 6.09 7.79
CA LEU A 149 20.89 5.88 7.72
C LEU A 149 20.40 4.72 8.60
N SER A 150 21.19 3.65 8.71
CA SER A 150 20.83 2.49 9.52
C SER A 150 20.87 2.80 11.01
N LEU A 151 21.87 3.54 11.47
CA LEU A 151 21.99 3.96 12.86
C LEU A 151 20.84 4.88 13.26
N ILE A 152 20.55 5.89 12.44
CA ILE A 152 19.43 6.82 12.65
C ILE A 152 18.10 6.07 12.66
N ALA A 153 17.92 5.12 11.74
CA ALA A 153 16.70 4.34 11.68
C ALA A 153 16.50 3.42 12.88
N THR A 154 17.59 2.86 13.42
CA THR A 154 17.53 2.03 14.63
C THR A 154 17.15 2.87 15.84
N GLU A 155 17.79 4.00 16.03
CA GLU A 155 17.51 4.91 17.13
C GLU A 155 16.07 5.44 17.10
N LEU A 156 15.60 5.87 15.94
CA LEU A 156 14.21 6.28 15.78
C LEU A 156 13.22 5.14 15.98
N ALA A 157 13.58 3.91 15.63
CA ALA A 157 12.70 2.75 15.84
C ALA A 157 12.55 2.39 17.31
N ASP A 158 13.60 2.61 18.13
CA ASP A 158 13.58 2.36 19.57
C ASP A 158 12.60 3.30 20.30
N ASP A 159 12.40 4.51 19.78
CA ASP A 159 11.42 5.47 20.31
C ASP A 159 9.96 5.09 20.01
N PHE A 160 9.73 4.16 19.08
CA PHE A 160 8.38 3.80 18.60
C PHE A 160 8.12 2.29 18.68
N PRO A 161 7.54 1.80 19.78
CA PRO A 161 7.21 0.38 19.94
C PRO A 161 6.35 -0.17 18.79
N GLY A 162 6.81 -1.26 18.17
CA GLY A 162 6.11 -1.92 17.07
C GLY A 162 6.58 -1.54 15.67
N ILE A 163 7.48 -0.57 15.53
CA ILE A 163 8.07 -0.18 14.26
C ILE A 163 9.47 -0.80 14.12
N LYS A 164 9.73 -1.42 12.98
CA LYS A 164 11.05 -2.01 12.70
C LYS A 164 12.00 -0.96 12.11
N ALA A 165 13.27 -0.99 12.50
CA ALA A 165 14.31 -0.10 11.95
C ALA A 165 14.34 -0.11 10.41
N SER A 166 14.08 -1.27 9.77
CA SER A 166 13.99 -1.37 8.31
C SER A 166 12.84 -0.56 7.70
N GLN A 167 11.73 -0.42 8.40
CA GLN A 167 10.61 0.41 7.96
C GLN A 167 10.96 1.90 8.07
N VAL A 168 11.58 2.29 9.19
CA VAL A 168 12.08 3.65 9.39
C VAL A 168 13.14 4.01 8.34
N MET A 169 14.09 3.12 8.10
CA MET A 169 15.16 3.31 7.11
C MET A 169 14.58 3.53 5.71
N LEU A 170 13.63 2.70 5.28
CA LEU A 170 12.97 2.84 3.99
C LEU A 170 12.20 4.15 3.88
N ALA A 171 11.61 4.57 4.98
CA ALA A 171 10.86 5.80 5.10
C ALA A 171 11.77 7.03 4.96
N LEU A 172 12.87 7.07 5.71
CA LEU A 172 13.87 8.13 5.65
C LEU A 172 14.50 8.25 4.27
N TYR A 173 14.83 7.12 3.64
CA TYR A 173 15.34 7.10 2.27
C TYR A 173 14.34 7.70 1.26
N ARG A 174 13.06 7.33 1.35
CA ARG A 174 12.02 7.82 0.43
C ARG A 174 11.71 9.30 0.59
N THR A 175 11.80 9.83 1.81
CA THR A 175 11.53 11.24 2.08
C THR A 175 12.72 12.15 1.78
N ASN A 176 13.93 11.59 1.68
CA ASN A 176 15.17 12.33 1.45
C ASN A 176 15.98 11.79 0.26
N PRO A 177 15.43 11.66 -0.95
CA PRO A 177 16.10 11.01 -2.08
C PRO A 177 17.35 11.75 -2.57
N LYS A 178 17.59 12.97 -2.07
CA LYS A 178 18.80 13.76 -2.41
C LYS A 178 19.91 13.65 -1.36
N ALA A 179 19.62 13.03 -0.23
CA ALA A 179 20.59 12.86 0.85
C ALA A 179 21.34 11.52 0.76
N PHE A 180 20.86 10.62 -0.12
CA PHE A 180 21.41 9.28 -0.28
C PHE A 180 21.58 8.90 -1.76
#